data_f2a928fe922e4d6d53f2e3c39ec0e3b0
#
_entry.id   f2a928fe922e4d6d53f2e3c39ec0e3b0
#
_cell.length_a   1.000
_cell.length_b   1.000
_cell.length_c   1.000
_cell.angle_alpha   90.00
_cell.angle_beta   90.00
_cell.angle_gamma   90.00
#
_symmetry.space_group_name_H-M   'P 1'
#
loop_
_entity.id
_entity.type
_entity.pdbx_description
1 polymer ?
#
loop_
_entity_poly.entity_id
_entity_poly.type
_entity_poly.pdbx_seq_one_letter_code
_entity_poly.pdbx_strand_id
1 'polypeptide(L)'
;MKYESYNHTELEPSILKFWEENKIVEKLRERNKNGEKFYFLKGPPYTSGRIHLGHAWNMALKDMVLRYKRMKGFKVWDRMGYDMHGLPTEVKVMKKFELKNKEDIEKFGVKKFTEECGKFCVEMMGYMNDDFKRVGATLDFTDPYQPITQSFMEAEWWLIKQAH
;
A
#
# COMPACT_ATOMS: atom_id res chain seq x y z
N MET A 1 28.56 -13.75 -8.92
CA MET A 1 28.20 -13.42 -10.30
C MET A 1 28.98 -12.19 -10.73
N LYS A 2 29.74 -12.26 -11.81
CA LYS A 2 30.36 -11.06 -12.44
C LYS A 2 29.34 -10.56 -13.49
N TYR A 3 28.75 -9.40 -13.25
CA TYR A 3 27.94 -8.72 -14.26
C TYR A 3 28.87 -7.81 -15.05
N GLU A 4 28.95 -7.98 -16.35
CA GLU A 4 29.77 -7.14 -17.23
C GLU A 4 29.16 -5.72 -17.38
N SER A 5 27.84 -5.62 -17.23
CA SER A 5 27.11 -4.35 -17.23
C SER A 5 25.83 -4.48 -16.38
N TYR A 6 25.31 -3.35 -15.88
CA TYR A 6 24.05 -3.31 -15.15
C TYR A 6 22.87 -3.51 -16.13
N ASN A 7 22.17 -4.64 -16.00
CA ASN A 7 20.91 -4.91 -16.70
C ASN A 7 19.79 -5.03 -15.67
N HIS A 8 18.98 -3.98 -15.51
CA HIS A 8 17.91 -3.92 -14.52
C HIS A 8 16.81 -4.97 -14.76
N THR A 9 16.56 -5.36 -16.02
CA THR A 9 15.51 -6.33 -16.37
C THR A 9 15.84 -7.76 -15.94
N GLU A 10 17.10 -8.08 -15.79
CA GLU A 10 17.58 -9.40 -15.35
C GLU A 10 18.00 -9.40 -13.87
N LEU A 11 18.76 -8.38 -13.49
CA LEU A 11 19.34 -8.31 -12.15
C LEU A 11 18.29 -8.08 -11.07
N GLU A 12 17.41 -7.07 -11.23
CA GLU A 12 16.47 -6.73 -10.18
C GLU A 12 15.49 -7.87 -9.85
N PRO A 13 14.86 -8.56 -10.83
CA PRO A 13 14.03 -9.72 -10.52
C PRO A 13 14.79 -10.83 -9.79
N SER A 14 16.05 -11.07 -10.16
CA SER A 14 16.89 -12.10 -9.52
C SER A 14 17.19 -11.76 -8.06
N ILE A 15 17.43 -10.49 -7.75
CA ILE A 15 17.64 -10.01 -6.38
C ILE A 15 16.35 -10.08 -5.55
N LEU A 16 15.22 -9.68 -6.12
CA LEU A 16 13.92 -9.80 -5.42
C LEU A 16 13.58 -11.25 -5.11
N LYS A 17 13.80 -12.16 -6.05
CA LYS A 17 13.64 -13.59 -5.85
C LYS A 17 14.56 -14.09 -4.73
N PHE A 18 15.83 -13.71 -4.74
CA PHE A 18 16.77 -14.04 -3.67
C PHE A 18 16.28 -13.54 -2.30
N TRP A 19 15.73 -12.31 -2.21
CA TRP A 19 15.20 -11.77 -0.97
C TRP A 19 14.02 -12.58 -0.45
N GLU A 20 13.10 -12.97 -1.33
CA GLU A 20 11.94 -13.78 -1.00
C GLU A 20 12.33 -15.18 -0.51
N GLU A 21 13.13 -15.92 -1.29
CA GLU A 21 13.59 -17.27 -0.97
C GLU A 21 14.38 -17.32 0.35
N ASN A 22 15.14 -16.29 0.65
CA ASN A 22 15.96 -16.20 1.85
C ASN A 22 15.30 -15.44 3.00
N LYS A 23 14.06 -14.96 2.84
CA LYS A 23 13.31 -14.21 3.85
C LYS A 23 14.12 -13.02 4.41
N ILE A 24 14.75 -12.24 3.52
CA ILE A 24 15.69 -11.19 3.93
C ILE A 24 15.02 -10.11 4.77
N VAL A 25 13.81 -9.65 4.38
CA VAL A 25 13.07 -8.59 5.09
C VAL A 25 12.64 -9.08 6.48
N GLU A 26 12.15 -10.31 6.59
CA GLU A 26 11.77 -10.93 7.87
C GLU A 26 12.96 -11.10 8.80
N LYS A 27 14.09 -11.56 8.28
CA LYS A 27 15.34 -11.67 9.05
C LYS A 27 15.82 -10.32 9.58
N LEU A 28 15.70 -9.24 8.80
CA LEU A 28 16.04 -7.89 9.24
C LEU A 28 15.13 -7.40 10.37
N ARG A 29 13.83 -7.71 10.30
CA ARG A 29 12.86 -7.40 11.37
C ARG A 29 13.16 -8.17 12.65
N GLU A 30 13.41 -9.47 12.54
CA GLU A 30 13.73 -10.32 13.69
C GLU A 30 15.06 -9.93 14.35
N ARG A 31 16.09 -9.60 13.55
CA ARG A 31 17.39 -9.15 14.08
C ARG A 31 17.24 -7.96 15.04
N ASN A 32 16.36 -7.03 14.75
CA ASN A 32 16.20 -5.78 15.49
C ASN A 32 15.01 -5.80 16.47
N LYS A 33 14.42 -6.97 16.77
CA LYS A 33 13.21 -7.08 17.59
C LYS A 33 13.30 -6.46 18.97
N ASN A 34 14.51 -6.42 19.57
CA ASN A 34 14.79 -5.85 20.87
C ASN A 34 15.37 -4.42 20.82
N GLY A 35 15.49 -3.84 19.63
CA GLY A 35 15.99 -2.48 19.43
C GLY A 35 15.02 -1.40 19.88
N GLU A 36 15.51 -0.16 19.98
CA GLU A 36 14.67 1.01 20.19
C GLU A 36 13.59 1.11 19.12
N LYS A 37 12.37 1.47 19.50
CA LYS A 37 11.22 1.51 18.58
C LYS A 37 11.30 2.73 17.67
N PHE A 38 11.09 2.52 16.40
CA PHE A 38 10.89 3.56 15.40
C PHE A 38 9.61 3.29 14.63
N TYR A 39 8.65 4.20 14.72
CA TYR A 39 7.34 4.07 14.08
C TYR A 39 7.28 4.84 12.78
N PHE A 40 6.75 4.21 11.74
CA PHE A 40 6.53 4.82 10.45
C PHE A 40 5.25 4.31 9.82
N LEU A 41 4.30 5.21 9.61
CA LEU A 41 3.11 4.96 8.80
C LEU A 41 3.28 5.62 7.44
N LYS A 42 3.16 4.84 6.39
CA LYS A 42 3.18 5.37 5.02
C LYS A 42 1.97 6.28 4.80
N GLY A 43 2.22 7.54 4.38
CA GLY A 43 1.16 8.41 3.90
C GLY A 43 0.43 7.75 2.72
N PRO A 44 -0.89 7.50 2.85
CA PRO A 44 -1.60 6.55 2.01
C PRO A 44 -1.74 7.06 0.56
N PRO A 45 -1.24 6.31 -0.45
CA PRO A 45 -1.55 6.61 -1.84
C PRO A 45 -2.98 6.21 -2.17
N TYR A 46 -3.58 6.92 -3.13
CA TYR A 46 -4.94 6.63 -3.58
C TYR A 46 -4.99 5.35 -4.44
N THR A 47 -5.97 4.48 -4.19
CA THR A 47 -6.14 3.21 -4.92
C THR A 47 -6.95 3.39 -6.21
N SER A 48 -6.52 4.28 -7.10
CA SER A 48 -7.20 4.55 -8.37
C SER A 48 -6.53 3.94 -9.60
N GLY A 49 -5.45 3.18 -9.42
CA GLY A 49 -4.68 2.54 -10.49
C GLY A 49 -3.32 2.05 -10.01
N ARG A 50 -2.47 1.68 -10.97
CA ARG A 50 -1.09 1.28 -10.69
C ARG A 50 -0.22 2.46 -10.25
N ILE A 51 0.93 2.20 -9.65
CA ILE A 51 1.85 3.27 -9.27
C ILE A 51 2.41 3.99 -10.50
N HIS A 52 2.73 5.25 -10.34
CA HIS A 52 3.48 6.05 -11.31
C HIS A 52 4.85 6.47 -10.72
N LEU A 53 5.69 7.09 -11.52
CA LEU A 53 7.04 7.49 -11.13
C LEU A 53 7.07 8.30 -9.81
N GLY A 54 6.10 9.17 -9.57
CA GLY A 54 6.00 9.93 -8.32
C GLY A 54 5.78 9.04 -7.09
N HIS A 55 4.99 7.98 -7.22
CA HIS A 55 4.83 6.99 -6.15
C HIS A 55 6.12 6.21 -5.90
N ALA A 56 6.81 5.79 -6.95
CA ALA A 56 8.09 5.07 -6.84
C ALA A 56 9.17 5.94 -6.19
N TRP A 57 9.30 7.20 -6.62
CA TRP A 57 10.22 8.16 -6.01
C TRP A 57 9.93 8.38 -4.52
N ASN A 58 8.67 8.69 -4.19
CA ASN A 58 8.26 8.87 -2.80
C ASN A 58 8.55 7.63 -1.95
N MET A 59 8.31 6.43 -2.50
CA MET A 59 8.61 5.17 -1.83
C MET A 59 10.12 5.00 -1.62
N ALA A 60 10.94 5.26 -2.62
CA ALA A 60 12.40 5.12 -2.53
C ALA A 60 12.99 5.99 -1.40
N LEU A 61 12.55 7.26 -1.29
CA LEU A 61 13.00 8.17 -0.23
C LEU A 61 12.59 7.67 1.17
N LYS A 62 11.37 7.19 1.32
CA LYS A 62 10.86 6.66 2.60
C LYS A 62 11.56 5.36 2.98
N ASP A 63 11.68 4.45 2.05
CA ASP A 63 12.31 3.15 2.28
C ASP A 63 13.81 3.29 2.60
N MET A 64 14.49 4.28 2.03
CA MET A 64 15.86 4.63 2.39
C MET A 64 16.00 4.95 3.89
N VAL A 65 15.09 5.77 4.43
CA VAL A 65 15.08 6.10 5.87
C VAL A 65 14.82 4.85 6.72
N LEU A 66 13.87 4.00 6.33
CA LEU A 66 13.55 2.77 7.04
C LEU A 66 14.74 1.79 7.05
N ARG A 67 15.41 1.62 5.91
CA ARG A 67 16.65 0.82 5.79
C ARG A 67 17.75 1.36 6.69
N TYR A 68 17.98 2.68 6.66
CA TYR A 68 18.95 3.32 7.53
C TYR A 68 18.65 3.06 9.01
N LYS A 69 17.40 3.24 9.44
CA LYS A 69 17.00 2.95 10.83
C LYS A 69 17.21 1.49 11.21
N ARG A 70 16.89 0.54 10.32
CA ARG A 70 17.17 -0.89 10.55
C ARG A 70 18.68 -1.15 10.65
N MET A 71 19.50 -0.53 9.81
CA MET A 71 20.97 -0.65 9.88
C MET A 71 21.52 -0.11 11.20
N LYS A 72 20.88 0.92 11.77
CA LYS A 72 21.23 1.48 13.09
C LYS A 72 20.74 0.65 14.26
N GLY A 73 20.06 -0.49 14.01
CA GLY A 73 19.58 -1.40 15.05
C GLY A 73 18.20 -1.08 15.60
N PHE A 74 17.46 -0.12 15.04
CA PHE A 74 16.10 0.18 15.49
C PHE A 74 15.13 -0.96 15.15
N LYS A 75 14.20 -1.22 16.06
CA LYS A 75 12.98 -1.99 15.77
C LYS A 75 12.03 -1.10 14.99
N VAL A 76 12.08 -1.19 13.68
CA VAL A 76 11.22 -0.40 12.80
C VAL A 76 9.85 -1.06 12.72
N TRP A 77 8.82 -0.34 13.19
CA TRP A 77 7.43 -0.64 12.90
C TRP A 77 7.01 0.21 11.70
N ASP A 78 6.89 -0.41 10.57
CA ASP A 78 6.53 0.19 9.30
C ASP A 78 5.23 -0.41 8.81
N ARG A 79 4.24 0.41 8.52
CA ARG A 79 2.94 -0.03 8.03
C ARG A 79 2.62 0.63 6.71
N MET A 80 2.24 -0.18 5.74
CA MET A 80 1.69 0.34 4.49
C MET A 80 0.28 0.87 4.73
N GLY A 81 -0.14 1.88 3.94
CA GLY A 81 -1.49 2.43 4.01
C GLY A 81 -1.98 2.89 2.67
N TYR A 82 -3.32 2.90 2.51
CA TYR A 82 -4.00 3.29 1.28
C TYR A 82 -5.15 4.24 1.56
N ASP A 83 -5.37 5.18 0.64
CA ASP A 83 -6.59 5.98 0.58
C ASP A 83 -7.56 5.29 -0.38
N MET A 84 -8.76 4.94 0.10
CA MET A 84 -9.60 3.96 -0.59
C MET A 84 -11.05 4.41 -0.81
N HIS A 85 -11.39 5.66 -0.58
CA HIS A 85 -12.76 6.15 -0.75
C HIS A 85 -12.84 7.53 -1.41
N GLY A 86 -14.06 7.92 -1.80
CA GLY A 86 -14.34 9.21 -2.40
C GLY A 86 -14.33 9.22 -3.92
N LEU A 87 -14.46 10.40 -4.48
CA LEU A 87 -14.74 10.67 -5.89
C LEU A 87 -13.77 10.00 -6.90
N PRO A 88 -12.46 9.93 -6.67
CA PRO A 88 -11.57 9.28 -7.64
C PRO A 88 -11.86 7.79 -7.87
N THR A 89 -12.26 7.05 -6.82
CA THR A 89 -12.72 5.66 -6.95
C THR A 89 -14.06 5.60 -7.66
N GLU A 90 -15.02 6.40 -7.21
CA GLU A 90 -16.39 6.43 -7.75
C GLU A 90 -16.38 6.70 -9.26
N VAL A 91 -15.62 7.70 -9.73
CA VAL A 91 -15.48 8.01 -11.16
C VAL A 91 -14.93 6.83 -11.96
N LYS A 92 -13.99 6.05 -11.40
CA LYS A 92 -13.46 4.86 -12.09
C LYS A 92 -14.51 3.76 -12.20
N VAL A 93 -15.26 3.53 -11.12
CA VAL A 93 -16.34 2.53 -11.10
C VAL A 93 -17.51 2.97 -11.97
N MET A 94 -17.90 4.26 -11.95
CA MET A 94 -18.89 4.80 -12.88
C MET A 94 -18.50 4.55 -14.34
N LYS A 95 -17.25 4.80 -14.71
CA LYS A 95 -16.75 4.52 -16.08
C LYS A 95 -16.81 3.03 -16.40
N LYS A 96 -16.46 2.15 -15.46
CA LYS A 96 -16.48 0.69 -15.64
C LYS A 96 -17.89 0.17 -15.96
N PHE A 97 -18.91 0.77 -15.35
CA PHE A 97 -20.32 0.38 -15.50
C PHE A 97 -21.14 1.35 -16.38
N GLU A 98 -20.46 2.27 -17.09
CA GLU A 98 -21.07 3.26 -17.99
C GLU A 98 -22.14 4.16 -17.34
N LEU A 99 -22.00 4.39 -16.00
CA LEU A 99 -22.88 5.28 -15.24
C LEU A 99 -22.44 6.73 -15.47
N LYS A 100 -23.38 7.63 -15.80
CA LYS A 100 -23.08 8.99 -16.20
C LYS A 100 -23.42 10.03 -15.13
N ASN A 101 -24.37 9.75 -14.26
CA ASN A 101 -24.91 10.67 -13.28
C ASN A 101 -25.41 9.92 -12.03
N LYS A 102 -25.92 10.68 -11.07
CA LYS A 102 -26.43 10.14 -9.81
C LYS A 102 -27.65 9.22 -10.01
N GLU A 103 -28.53 9.59 -10.92
CA GLU A 103 -29.75 8.81 -11.24
C GLU A 103 -29.39 7.42 -11.78
N ASP A 104 -28.29 7.31 -12.54
CA ASP A 104 -27.81 6.01 -13.02
C ASP A 104 -27.28 5.16 -11.86
N ILE A 105 -26.60 5.77 -10.87
CA ILE A 105 -26.15 5.07 -9.65
C ILE A 105 -27.35 4.57 -8.84
N GLU A 106 -28.41 5.39 -8.70
CA GLU A 106 -29.63 5.01 -7.99
C GLU A 106 -30.33 3.83 -8.66
N LYS A 107 -30.42 3.84 -10.00
CA LYS A 107 -30.96 2.72 -10.82
C LYS A 107 -30.09 1.45 -10.73
N PHE A 108 -28.77 1.61 -10.74
CA PHE A 108 -27.82 0.51 -10.59
C PHE A 108 -27.89 -0.12 -9.18
N GLY A 109 -28.31 0.66 -8.20
CA GLY A 109 -28.41 0.32 -6.79
C GLY A 109 -27.21 0.83 -5.99
N VAL A 110 -27.45 1.77 -5.08
CA VAL A 110 -26.39 2.42 -4.26
C VAL A 110 -25.54 1.39 -3.51
N LYS A 111 -26.18 0.40 -2.88
CA LYS A 111 -25.45 -0.68 -2.18
C LYS A 111 -24.51 -1.43 -3.10
N LYS A 112 -25.00 -1.83 -4.28
CA LYS A 112 -24.19 -2.54 -5.29
C LYS A 112 -23.04 -1.67 -5.78
N PHE A 113 -23.28 -0.39 -6.01
CA PHE A 113 -22.26 0.56 -6.41
C PHE A 113 -21.14 0.68 -5.36
N THR A 114 -21.51 0.82 -4.08
CA THR A 114 -20.56 0.88 -2.97
C THR A 114 -19.71 -0.40 -2.85
N GLU A 115 -20.35 -1.58 -3.00
CA GLU A 115 -19.65 -2.86 -3.01
C GLU A 115 -18.65 -2.96 -4.17
N GLU A 116 -19.00 -2.49 -5.36
CA GLU A 116 -18.10 -2.48 -6.52
C GLU A 116 -16.94 -1.46 -6.33
N CYS A 117 -17.18 -0.33 -5.68
CA CYS A 117 -16.12 0.60 -5.28
C CYS A 117 -15.12 -0.07 -4.31
N GLY A 118 -15.62 -0.77 -3.30
CA GLY A 118 -14.77 -1.51 -2.36
C GLY A 118 -13.93 -2.59 -3.06
N LYS A 119 -14.53 -3.40 -3.93
CA LYS A 119 -13.83 -4.41 -4.72
C LYS A 119 -12.73 -3.79 -5.60
N PHE A 120 -13.05 -2.69 -6.28
CA PHE A 120 -12.10 -1.96 -7.11
C PHE A 120 -10.89 -1.46 -6.28
N CYS A 121 -11.13 -0.86 -5.11
CA CYS A 121 -10.05 -0.40 -4.24
C CYS A 121 -9.12 -1.53 -3.80
N VAL A 122 -9.69 -2.69 -3.40
CA VAL A 122 -8.91 -3.86 -2.97
C VAL A 122 -8.09 -4.44 -4.13
N GLU A 123 -8.68 -4.50 -5.33
CA GLU A 123 -7.98 -4.93 -6.54
C GLU A 123 -6.78 -4.02 -6.85
N MET A 124 -7.01 -2.70 -6.87
CA MET A 124 -5.95 -1.72 -7.14
C MET A 124 -4.85 -1.73 -6.07
N MET A 125 -5.22 -1.91 -4.80
CA MET A 125 -4.27 -2.10 -3.71
C MET A 125 -3.36 -3.32 -3.99
N GLY A 126 -3.91 -4.42 -4.48
CA GLY A 126 -3.14 -5.60 -4.88
C GLY A 126 -2.08 -5.26 -5.93
N TYR A 127 -2.47 -4.62 -7.01
CA TYR A 127 -1.53 -4.18 -8.06
C TYR A 127 -0.48 -3.20 -7.54
N MET A 128 -0.87 -2.25 -6.69
CA MET A 128 0.09 -1.32 -6.08
C MET A 128 1.09 -2.01 -5.15
N ASN A 129 0.66 -3.03 -4.40
CA ASN A 129 1.55 -3.85 -3.58
C ASN A 129 2.63 -4.52 -4.43
N ASP A 130 2.22 -5.14 -5.55
CA ASP A 130 3.15 -5.79 -6.47
C ASP A 130 4.13 -4.80 -7.09
N ASP A 131 3.64 -3.63 -7.48
CA ASP A 131 4.48 -2.56 -8.02
C ASP A 131 5.49 -2.04 -6.99
N PHE A 132 5.06 -1.81 -5.74
CA PHE A 132 5.97 -1.37 -4.67
C PHE A 132 7.00 -2.44 -4.32
N LYS A 133 6.62 -3.71 -4.30
CA LYS A 133 7.57 -4.82 -4.15
C LYS A 133 8.54 -4.87 -5.32
N ARG A 134 8.05 -4.66 -6.54
CA ARG A 134 8.89 -4.65 -7.76
C ARG A 134 9.96 -3.55 -7.73
N VAL A 135 9.68 -2.39 -7.13
CA VAL A 135 10.69 -1.33 -6.91
C VAL A 135 11.51 -1.55 -5.63
N GLY A 136 11.40 -2.70 -4.99
CA GLY A 136 12.23 -3.12 -3.88
C GLY A 136 11.84 -2.55 -2.52
N ALA A 137 10.61 -2.07 -2.35
CA ALA A 137 10.14 -1.54 -1.06
C ALA A 137 10.14 -2.63 0.02
N THR A 138 10.61 -2.28 1.24
CA THR A 138 10.74 -3.21 2.37
C THR A 138 9.70 -2.97 3.47
N LEU A 139 8.61 -2.23 3.18
CA LEU A 139 7.53 -1.99 4.11
C LEU A 139 6.72 -3.26 4.39
N ASP A 140 5.94 -3.21 5.47
CA ASP A 140 4.98 -4.27 5.78
C ASP A 140 3.68 -4.09 4.98
N PHE A 141 3.42 -5.06 4.10
CA PHE A 141 2.21 -5.14 3.28
C PHE A 141 1.18 -6.11 3.85
N THR A 142 1.45 -6.74 4.99
CA THR A 142 0.58 -7.82 5.53
C THR A 142 -0.64 -7.28 6.28
N ASP A 143 -0.49 -6.12 6.92
CA ASP A 143 -1.57 -5.44 7.66
C ASP A 143 -1.62 -3.96 7.27
N PRO A 144 -2.06 -3.62 6.05
CA PRO A 144 -2.10 -2.25 5.60
C PRO A 144 -3.26 -1.48 6.26
N TYR A 145 -3.04 -0.18 6.49
CA TYR A 145 -4.11 0.75 6.81
C TYR A 145 -5.10 0.83 5.65
N GLN A 146 -6.38 0.58 5.93
CA GLN A 146 -7.47 0.56 4.94
C GLN A 146 -8.72 1.22 5.51
N PRO A 147 -9.08 2.46 5.12
CA PRO A 147 -10.19 3.21 5.70
C PRO A 147 -11.58 2.67 5.33
N ILE A 148 -11.67 1.70 4.44
CA ILE A 148 -12.93 1.01 4.10
C ILE A 148 -13.23 -0.20 4.99
N THR A 149 -12.36 -0.52 5.95
CA THR A 149 -12.62 -1.63 6.87
C THR A 149 -13.61 -1.23 7.96
N GLN A 150 -14.41 -2.20 8.41
CA GLN A 150 -15.38 -1.97 9.47
C GLN A 150 -14.69 -1.48 10.76
N SER A 151 -13.57 -2.07 11.13
CA SER A 151 -12.81 -1.68 12.33
C SER A 151 -12.32 -0.22 12.28
N PHE A 152 -11.94 0.26 11.10
CA PHE A 152 -11.56 1.65 10.91
C PHE A 152 -12.76 2.58 11.09
N MET A 153 -13.87 2.29 10.41
CA MET A 153 -15.10 3.08 10.53
C MET A 153 -15.64 3.12 11.96
N GLU A 154 -15.62 1.99 12.67
CA GLU A 154 -16.00 1.92 14.09
C GLU A 154 -15.10 2.79 14.98
N ALA A 155 -13.78 2.80 14.71
CA ALA A 155 -12.85 3.67 15.43
C ALA A 155 -13.10 5.16 15.18
N GLU A 156 -13.44 5.55 13.95
CA GLU A 156 -13.82 6.94 13.62
C GLU A 156 -15.12 7.35 14.33
N TRP A 157 -16.14 6.50 14.30
CA TRP A 157 -17.38 6.75 15.04
C TRP A 157 -17.16 6.85 16.55
N TRP A 158 -16.27 6.02 17.10
CA TRP A 158 -15.89 6.12 18.49
C TRP A 158 -15.24 7.47 18.81
N LEU A 159 -14.32 7.95 17.97
CA LEU A 159 -13.68 9.28 18.13
C LEU A 159 -14.71 10.41 18.08
N ILE A 160 -15.63 10.39 17.11
CA ILE A 160 -16.71 11.37 17.01
C ILE A 160 -17.55 11.38 18.29
N LYS A 161 -17.90 10.19 18.80
CA LYS A 161 -18.64 10.06 20.07
C LYS A 161 -17.89 10.60 21.29
N GLN A 162 -16.54 10.52 21.32
CA GLN A 162 -15.74 11.10 22.40
C GLN A 162 -15.65 12.64 22.31
N ALA A 163 -15.71 13.17 21.10
CA ALA A 163 -15.62 14.60 20.83
C ALA A 163 -16.95 15.35 21.06
N HIS A 164 -18.08 14.67 21.03
CA HIS A 164 -19.44 15.21 21.22
C HIS A 164 -19.80 15.21 22.70
#